data_2043e7a77a5e8f4520a37ce35a82974a
#
_entry.id   2043e7a77a5e8f4520a37ce35a82974a
#
_cell.length_a   1.000
_cell.length_b   1.000
_cell.length_c   1.000
_cell.angle_alpha   90.00
_cell.angle_beta   90.00
_cell.angle_gamma   90.00
#
_symmetry.space_group_name_H-M   'P 1'
#
loop_
_entity.id
_entity.type
_entity.pdbx_description
1 polymer ?
#
loop_
_entity_poly.entity_id
_entity_poly.type
_entity_poly.pdbx_seq_one_letter_code
_entity_poly.pdbx_strand_id
1 'polypeptide(L)'
;GRIKFIEPTPAVKERYFYRWNSKDLHFNPDVFPQLSGEGLFNSPSPINLEIGCGTGEYITGLAKSHPKENYVGIETSTRSVYFAIDLARKNRLENIRFIHGDFKLTYPLIPDNSIKTLILHFPDPNYGSKHIKHRIFDQNFLNKMNTAIISTGLISVVTDQKEFFFDMLEIAENDHRFTKTHTERFLDHYQSDVKSRFQLAWERINRPIYRFELTKS
;
A
#
# COMPACT_ATOMS: atom_id res chain seq x y z
N GLY A 1 -7.51 8.02 26.83
CA GLY A 1 -6.14 7.77 27.27
C GLY A 1 -5.20 7.74 26.09
N ARG A 2 -4.00 8.32 26.22
CA ARG A 2 -2.95 8.22 25.20
C ARG A 2 -2.59 6.74 25.04
N ILE A 3 -2.78 6.18 23.86
CA ILE A 3 -2.35 4.82 23.53
C ILE A 3 -0.83 4.76 23.75
N LYS A 4 -0.40 3.86 24.62
CA LYS A 4 1.00 3.73 25.00
C LYS A 4 1.81 3.24 23.79
N PHE A 5 2.79 4.02 23.39
CA PHE A 5 3.75 3.64 22.34
C PHE A 5 4.62 2.48 22.85
N ILE A 6 4.62 1.39 22.10
CA ILE A 6 5.43 0.22 22.42
C ILE A 6 6.34 -0.08 21.23
N GLU A 7 7.63 0.06 21.43
CA GLU A 7 8.61 -0.40 20.47
C GLU A 7 8.69 -1.92 20.47
N PRO A 8 8.63 -2.57 19.29
CA PRO A 8 8.80 -4.02 19.21
C PRO A 8 10.17 -4.47 19.70
N THR A 9 10.23 -5.68 20.27
CA THR A 9 11.50 -6.30 20.66
C THR A 9 12.38 -6.56 19.44
N PRO A 10 13.71 -6.73 19.58
CA PRO A 10 14.59 -7.08 18.46
C PRO A 10 14.13 -8.32 17.70
N ALA A 11 13.70 -9.37 18.40
CA ALA A 11 13.21 -10.61 17.77
C ALA A 11 11.95 -10.37 16.93
N VAL A 12 11.02 -9.54 17.38
CA VAL A 12 9.82 -9.17 16.64
C VAL A 12 10.16 -8.30 15.43
N LYS A 13 11.09 -7.35 15.58
CA LYS A 13 11.57 -6.54 14.45
C LYS A 13 12.21 -7.40 13.36
N GLU A 14 13.05 -8.34 13.71
CA GLU A 14 13.68 -9.25 12.76
C GLU A 14 12.63 -10.01 11.92
N ARG A 15 11.52 -10.35 12.52
CA ARG A 15 10.44 -11.09 11.87
C ARG A 15 9.61 -10.26 10.91
N TYR A 16 9.33 -9.00 11.22
CA TYR A 16 8.34 -8.18 10.53
C TYR A 16 8.85 -6.90 9.93
N PHE A 17 9.96 -6.33 10.41
CA PHE A 17 10.30 -4.94 10.23
C PHE A 17 11.50 -4.70 9.33
N TYR A 18 11.32 -3.78 8.38
CA TYR A 18 12.39 -3.24 7.55
C TYR A 18 12.41 -1.71 7.68
N ARG A 19 13.58 -1.16 8.01
CA ARG A 19 13.79 0.29 7.98
C ARG A 19 14.56 0.66 6.72
N TRP A 20 13.89 1.31 5.80
CA TRP A 20 14.50 1.78 4.56
C TRP A 20 14.60 3.29 4.58
N ASN A 21 15.74 3.80 5.05
CA ASN A 21 15.95 5.23 5.15
C ASN A 21 16.14 5.88 3.77
N SER A 22 15.67 7.12 3.63
CA SER A 22 15.64 7.82 2.35
C SER A 22 17.01 8.07 1.75
N LYS A 23 18.03 8.28 2.59
CA LYS A 23 19.39 8.51 2.13
C LYS A 23 19.94 7.29 1.41
N ASP A 24 19.85 6.13 2.02
CA ASP A 24 20.35 4.88 1.42
C ASP A 24 19.50 4.45 0.23
N LEU A 25 18.18 4.62 0.28
CA LEU A 25 17.32 4.37 -0.88
C LEU A 25 17.70 5.22 -2.09
N HIS A 26 18.09 6.47 -1.85
CA HIS A 26 18.51 7.37 -2.92
C HIS A 26 19.91 7.07 -3.47
N PHE A 27 20.89 6.83 -2.60
CA PHE A 27 22.32 6.72 -2.99
C PHE A 27 22.81 5.28 -3.13
N ASN A 28 22.24 4.34 -2.40
CA ASN A 28 22.69 2.94 -2.33
C ASN A 28 21.52 1.96 -2.28
N PRO A 29 20.59 1.96 -3.24
CA PRO A 29 19.41 1.09 -3.17
C PRO A 29 19.77 -0.39 -3.07
N ASP A 30 20.91 -0.82 -3.61
CA ASP A 30 21.35 -2.22 -3.63
C ASP A 30 21.64 -2.83 -2.24
N VAL A 31 21.73 -2.01 -1.19
CA VAL A 31 21.90 -2.53 0.19
C VAL A 31 20.61 -3.11 0.76
N PHE A 32 19.46 -2.84 0.12
CA PHE A 32 18.17 -3.36 0.54
C PHE A 32 17.78 -4.60 -0.26
N PRO A 33 16.98 -5.50 0.32
CA PRO A 33 16.39 -6.59 -0.44
C PRO A 33 15.41 -6.05 -1.49
N GLN A 34 15.14 -6.82 -2.52
CA GLN A 34 14.10 -6.48 -3.50
C GLN A 34 12.73 -6.43 -2.83
N LEU A 35 11.89 -5.48 -3.28
CA LEU A 35 10.50 -5.37 -2.85
C LEU A 35 9.67 -6.41 -3.62
N SER A 36 9.75 -7.64 -3.17
CA SER A 36 9.19 -8.81 -3.85
C SER A 36 8.96 -9.97 -2.88
N GLY A 37 8.28 -10.99 -3.33
CA GLY A 37 8.14 -12.24 -2.58
C GLY A 37 9.49 -12.89 -2.27
N GLU A 38 10.41 -12.92 -3.23
CA GLU A 38 11.75 -13.48 -3.03
C GLU A 38 12.56 -12.65 -2.03
N GLY A 39 12.54 -11.33 -2.15
CA GLY A 39 13.35 -10.45 -1.31
C GLY A 39 12.90 -10.43 0.16
N LEU A 40 11.60 -10.50 0.41
CA LEU A 40 11.03 -10.29 1.76
C LEU A 40 10.51 -11.56 2.42
N PHE A 41 10.17 -12.60 1.65
CA PHE A 41 9.55 -13.84 2.14
C PHE A 41 10.30 -15.11 1.72
N ASN A 42 11.36 -14.97 0.93
CA ASN A 42 12.01 -16.12 0.29
C ASN A 42 10.99 -17.01 -0.46
N SER A 43 10.09 -16.38 -1.20
CA SER A 43 8.97 -17.00 -1.91
C SER A 43 8.89 -16.48 -3.34
N PRO A 44 8.64 -17.35 -4.35
CA PRO A 44 8.46 -16.91 -5.73
C PRO A 44 7.12 -16.22 -5.99
N SER A 45 6.17 -16.30 -5.06
CA SER A 45 4.84 -15.70 -5.20
C SER A 45 4.88 -14.18 -5.19
N PRO A 46 4.07 -13.50 -6.00
CA PRO A 46 3.99 -12.05 -5.96
C PRO A 46 3.42 -11.55 -4.63
N ILE A 47 3.64 -10.28 -4.33
CA ILE A 47 3.18 -9.64 -3.10
C ILE A 47 1.91 -8.82 -3.33
N ASN A 48 1.12 -8.68 -2.27
CA ASN A 48 0.08 -7.67 -2.16
C ASN A 48 0.67 -6.52 -1.32
N LEU A 49 0.72 -5.32 -1.88
CA LEU A 49 1.41 -4.17 -1.29
C LEU A 49 0.42 -3.06 -0.98
N GLU A 50 0.33 -2.64 0.29
CA GLU A 50 -0.40 -1.44 0.70
C GLU A 50 0.57 -0.29 0.95
N ILE A 51 0.36 0.81 0.22
CA ILE A 51 1.11 2.05 0.41
C ILE A 51 0.35 2.91 1.42
N GLY A 52 1.05 3.34 2.47
CA GLY A 52 0.43 4.10 3.55
C GLY A 52 -0.47 3.22 4.41
N CYS A 53 0.04 2.08 4.86
CA CYS A 53 -0.77 1.10 5.61
C CYS A 53 -1.21 1.58 7.01
N GLY A 54 -0.70 2.71 7.48
CA GLY A 54 -1.05 3.26 8.78
C GLY A 54 -0.77 2.27 9.92
N THR A 55 -1.75 2.07 10.78
CA THR A 55 -1.68 1.14 11.91
C THR A 55 -2.00 -0.31 11.54
N GLY A 56 -2.18 -0.60 10.26
CA GLY A 56 -2.12 -1.95 9.69
C GLY A 56 -3.38 -2.79 9.79
N GLU A 57 -4.51 -2.23 10.20
CA GLU A 57 -5.75 -3.01 10.40
C GLU A 57 -6.22 -3.67 9.10
N TYR A 58 -6.18 -2.93 7.99
CA TYR A 58 -6.65 -3.45 6.70
C TYR A 58 -5.75 -4.57 6.18
N ILE A 59 -4.44 -4.31 6.05
CA ILE A 59 -3.51 -5.30 5.50
C ILE A 59 -3.33 -6.51 6.40
N THR A 60 -3.37 -6.34 7.72
CA THR A 60 -3.34 -7.42 8.69
C THR A 60 -4.58 -8.32 8.57
N GLY A 61 -5.75 -7.71 8.39
CA GLY A 61 -6.99 -8.45 8.14
C GLY A 61 -6.94 -9.26 6.85
N LEU A 62 -6.40 -8.69 5.77
CA LEU A 62 -6.21 -9.40 4.51
C LEU A 62 -5.24 -10.59 4.67
N ALA A 63 -4.10 -10.37 5.30
CA ALA A 63 -3.10 -11.42 5.55
C ALA A 63 -3.68 -12.58 6.38
N LYS A 64 -4.49 -12.26 7.39
CA LYS A 64 -5.19 -13.26 8.21
C LYS A 64 -6.20 -14.08 7.39
N SER A 65 -6.93 -13.43 6.49
CA SER A 65 -7.94 -14.08 5.65
C SER A 65 -7.34 -14.89 4.51
N HIS A 66 -6.11 -14.58 4.09
CA HIS A 66 -5.42 -15.21 2.96
C HIS A 66 -4.01 -15.67 3.36
N PRO A 67 -3.90 -16.71 4.20
CA PRO A 67 -2.62 -17.11 4.79
C PRO A 67 -1.58 -17.63 3.80
N LYS A 68 -1.99 -17.97 2.59
CA LYS A 68 -1.08 -18.44 1.52
C LYS A 68 -0.52 -17.32 0.64
N GLU A 69 -0.98 -16.09 0.81
CA GLU A 69 -0.52 -14.94 0.05
C GLU A 69 0.42 -14.08 0.90
N ASN A 70 1.32 -13.35 0.23
CA ASN A 70 2.30 -12.49 0.87
C ASN A 70 1.79 -11.04 0.89
N TYR A 71 1.88 -10.39 2.03
CA TYR A 71 1.43 -9.02 2.27
C TYR A 71 2.56 -8.13 2.75
N VAL A 72 2.66 -6.94 2.18
CA VAL A 72 3.65 -5.92 2.58
C VAL A 72 2.94 -4.59 2.78
N GLY A 73 3.12 -4.00 3.95
CA GLY A 73 2.71 -2.63 4.24
C GLY A 73 3.91 -1.70 4.26
N ILE A 74 3.82 -0.56 3.59
CA ILE A 74 4.83 0.50 3.67
C ILE A 74 4.21 1.75 4.27
N GLU A 75 4.92 2.38 5.21
CA GLU A 75 4.44 3.52 5.98
C GLU A 75 5.60 4.42 6.40
N THR A 76 5.40 5.73 6.38
CA THR A 76 6.41 6.72 6.77
C THR A 76 6.45 7.05 8.26
N SER A 77 5.39 6.72 8.99
CA SER A 77 5.31 6.94 10.44
C SER A 77 5.83 5.73 11.20
N THR A 78 6.95 5.87 11.89
CA THR A 78 7.51 4.81 12.77
C THR A 78 6.50 4.32 13.79
N ARG A 79 5.75 5.24 14.39
CA ARG A 79 4.72 4.89 15.38
C ARG A 79 3.64 4.01 14.78
N SER A 80 3.15 4.36 13.61
CA SER A 80 2.12 3.56 12.90
C SER A 80 2.64 2.18 12.54
N VAL A 81 3.87 2.08 12.02
CA VAL A 81 4.50 0.80 11.72
C VAL A 81 4.61 -0.08 12.95
N TYR A 82 4.99 0.47 14.10
CA TYR A 82 5.09 -0.30 15.34
C TYR A 82 3.74 -0.82 15.83
N PHE A 83 2.67 -0.04 15.69
CA PHE A 83 1.32 -0.54 15.95
C PHE A 83 0.92 -1.68 15.01
N ALA A 84 1.23 -1.53 13.72
CA ALA A 84 0.93 -2.55 12.72
C ALA A 84 1.67 -3.87 13.03
N ILE A 85 2.94 -3.77 13.42
CA ILE A 85 3.75 -4.92 13.82
C ILE A 85 3.16 -5.62 15.07
N ASP A 86 2.74 -4.86 16.06
CA ASP A 86 2.12 -5.43 17.26
C ASP A 86 0.81 -6.15 16.93
N LEU A 87 0.01 -5.60 16.04
CA LEU A 87 -1.21 -6.24 15.56
C LEU A 87 -0.93 -7.55 14.81
N ALA A 88 0.07 -7.57 13.93
CA ALA A 88 0.49 -8.77 13.21
C ALA A 88 1.01 -9.86 14.18
N ARG A 89 1.82 -9.45 15.16
CA ARG A 89 2.35 -10.34 16.21
C ARG A 89 1.22 -10.98 17.03
N LYS A 90 0.26 -10.18 17.49
CA LYS A 90 -0.90 -10.67 18.26
C LYS A 90 -1.73 -11.68 17.47
N ASN A 91 -1.84 -11.52 16.16
CA ASN A 91 -2.51 -12.45 15.28
C ASN A 91 -1.62 -13.61 14.79
N ARG A 92 -0.36 -13.68 15.24
CA ARG A 92 0.60 -14.73 14.89
C ARG A 92 0.81 -14.90 13.39
N LEU A 93 0.78 -13.79 12.64
CA LEU A 93 0.93 -13.81 11.19
C LEU A 93 2.39 -14.04 10.80
N GLU A 94 2.58 -14.82 9.73
CA GLU A 94 3.89 -15.10 9.13
C GLU A 94 4.01 -14.53 7.70
N ASN A 95 2.89 -14.26 7.07
CA ASN A 95 2.77 -13.84 5.68
C ASN A 95 2.65 -12.31 5.51
N ILE A 96 3.24 -11.56 6.42
CA ILE A 96 3.21 -10.09 6.38
C ILE A 96 4.56 -9.50 6.76
N ARG A 97 4.94 -8.38 6.10
CA ARG A 97 6.13 -7.57 6.41
C ARG A 97 5.74 -6.10 6.40
N PHE A 98 6.46 -5.30 7.18
CA PHE A 98 6.27 -3.85 7.22
C PHE A 98 7.56 -3.11 6.93
N ILE A 99 7.47 -2.13 6.05
CA ILE A 99 8.59 -1.26 5.67
C ILE A 99 8.31 0.14 6.19
N HIS A 100 9.21 0.66 6.98
CA HIS A 100 9.27 2.08 7.32
C HIS A 100 10.11 2.79 6.24
N GLY A 101 9.46 3.54 5.37
CA GLY A 101 10.14 4.18 4.25
C GLY A 101 9.22 4.99 3.35
N ASP A 102 9.83 5.67 2.38
CA ASP A 102 9.15 6.43 1.33
C ASP A 102 9.00 5.55 0.08
N PHE A 103 7.76 5.25 -0.29
CA PHE A 103 7.47 4.38 -1.43
C PHE A 103 8.06 4.89 -2.74
N LYS A 104 8.03 6.20 -3.01
CA LYS A 104 8.58 6.75 -4.28
C LYS A 104 10.06 6.47 -4.45
N LEU A 105 10.80 6.31 -3.37
CA LEU A 105 12.22 5.97 -3.41
C LEU A 105 12.48 4.47 -3.57
N THR A 106 11.45 3.63 -3.45
CA THR A 106 11.59 2.17 -3.56
C THR A 106 11.51 1.64 -4.98
N TYR A 107 11.20 2.47 -5.98
CA TYR A 107 10.99 2.04 -7.36
C TYR A 107 12.14 1.18 -7.93
N PRO A 108 13.43 1.51 -7.70
CA PRO A 108 14.53 0.67 -8.17
C PRO A 108 14.55 -0.75 -7.56
N LEU A 109 13.87 -0.93 -6.42
CA LEU A 109 13.83 -2.21 -5.70
C LEU A 109 12.66 -3.10 -6.13
N ILE A 110 11.76 -2.62 -6.99
CA ILE A 110 10.57 -3.35 -7.42
C ILE A 110 10.85 -4.07 -8.73
N PRO A 111 11.02 -5.40 -8.72
CA PRO A 111 11.22 -6.17 -9.94
C PRO A 111 9.96 -6.21 -10.81
N ASP A 112 10.12 -6.52 -12.08
CA ASP A 112 9.00 -6.80 -12.97
C ASP A 112 8.18 -7.98 -12.47
N ASN A 113 6.86 -7.92 -12.65
CA ASN A 113 5.92 -9.00 -12.28
C ASN A 113 6.04 -9.46 -10.82
N SER A 114 6.27 -8.53 -9.91
CA SER A 114 6.44 -8.84 -8.48
C SER A 114 5.22 -8.50 -7.62
N ILE A 115 4.28 -7.72 -8.14
CA ILE A 115 3.10 -7.25 -7.39
C ILE A 115 1.83 -7.86 -7.98
N LYS A 116 1.04 -8.52 -7.12
CA LYS A 116 -0.29 -9.03 -7.44
C LYS A 116 -1.35 -7.95 -7.29
N THR A 117 -1.35 -7.27 -6.16
CA THR A 117 -2.29 -6.17 -5.86
C THR A 117 -1.54 -5.00 -5.25
N LEU A 118 -1.75 -3.82 -5.83
CA LEU A 118 -1.31 -2.58 -5.23
C LEU A 118 -2.53 -1.89 -4.60
N ILE A 119 -2.42 -1.58 -3.32
CA ILE A 119 -3.49 -0.98 -2.52
C ILE A 119 -3.07 0.43 -2.14
N LEU A 120 -3.83 1.41 -2.61
CA LEU A 120 -3.67 2.82 -2.27
C LEU A 120 -4.99 3.34 -1.71
N HIS A 121 -5.17 3.14 -0.40
CA HIS A 121 -6.39 3.50 0.30
C HIS A 121 -6.14 4.69 1.22
N PHE A 122 -6.97 5.72 1.09
CA PHE A 122 -6.93 6.96 1.86
C PHE A 122 -5.55 7.63 1.89
N PRO A 123 -4.90 7.81 0.71
CA PRO A 123 -3.61 8.49 0.64
C PRO A 123 -3.74 9.95 1.08
N ASP A 124 -2.64 10.53 1.57
CA ASP A 124 -2.59 11.95 1.89
C ASP A 124 -2.73 12.79 0.61
N PRO A 125 -3.74 13.65 0.50
CA PRO A 125 -4.00 14.42 -0.70
C PRO A 125 -2.94 15.48 -1.00
N ASN A 126 -2.18 15.96 -0.01
CA ASN A 126 -1.15 17.00 -0.19
C ASN A 126 -1.68 18.21 -1.00
N TYR A 127 -2.72 18.85 -0.49
CA TYR A 127 -3.45 19.90 -1.23
C TYR A 127 -2.65 21.17 -1.57
N GLY A 128 -1.59 21.48 -0.86
CA GLY A 128 -0.77 22.64 -1.19
C GLY A 128 -0.05 22.48 -2.53
N SER A 129 0.00 23.55 -3.34
CA SER A 129 0.72 23.53 -4.65
C SER A 129 2.18 23.07 -4.52
N LYS A 130 2.79 23.30 -3.37
CA LYS A 130 4.14 22.83 -3.02
C LYS A 130 4.22 21.31 -2.84
N HIS A 131 3.08 20.64 -2.61
CA HIS A 131 3.01 19.23 -2.26
C HIS A 131 2.44 18.34 -3.36
N ILE A 132 1.91 18.90 -4.44
CA ILE A 132 1.37 18.11 -5.57
C ILE A 132 2.40 17.13 -6.12
N LYS A 133 3.66 17.55 -6.20
CA LYS A 133 4.79 16.70 -6.64
C LYS A 133 5.08 15.52 -5.68
N HIS A 134 4.57 15.56 -4.46
CA HIS A 134 4.75 14.51 -3.47
C HIS A 134 3.59 13.49 -3.47
N ARG A 135 2.56 13.72 -4.28
CA ARG A 135 1.48 12.73 -4.46
C ARG A 135 2.04 11.46 -5.03
N ILE A 136 1.59 10.34 -4.50
CA ILE A 136 2.04 8.99 -4.92
C ILE A 136 1.57 8.69 -6.35
N PHE A 137 0.28 8.93 -6.64
CA PHE A 137 -0.34 8.54 -7.90
C PHE A 137 -0.08 9.62 -8.97
N ASP A 138 0.93 9.38 -9.79
CA ASP A 138 1.30 10.21 -10.94
C ASP A 138 1.65 9.32 -12.13
N GLN A 139 2.08 9.91 -13.25
CA GLN A 139 2.44 9.16 -14.45
C GLN A 139 3.64 8.24 -14.22
N ASN A 140 4.62 8.66 -13.43
CA ASN A 140 5.77 7.81 -13.08
C ASN A 140 5.35 6.58 -12.29
N PHE A 141 4.37 6.73 -11.40
CA PHE A 141 3.76 5.62 -10.68
C PHE A 141 3.13 4.61 -11.64
N LEU A 142 2.31 5.05 -12.59
CA LEU A 142 1.71 4.16 -13.59
C LEU A 142 2.75 3.52 -14.50
N ASN A 143 3.79 4.25 -14.89
CA ASN A 143 4.91 3.68 -15.65
C ASN A 143 5.56 2.53 -14.89
N LYS A 144 5.81 2.72 -13.60
CA LYS A 144 6.40 1.67 -12.76
C LYS A 144 5.45 0.49 -12.56
N MET A 145 4.18 0.76 -12.29
CA MET A 145 3.18 -0.29 -12.08
C MET A 145 2.94 -1.13 -13.32
N ASN A 146 3.08 -0.54 -14.50
CA ASN A 146 2.96 -1.28 -15.75
C ASN A 146 3.95 -2.44 -15.88
N THR A 147 5.15 -2.31 -15.34
CA THR A 147 6.15 -3.39 -15.32
C THR A 147 6.08 -4.24 -14.04
N ALA A 148 5.80 -3.61 -12.90
CA ALA A 148 5.84 -4.25 -11.59
C ALA A 148 4.66 -5.20 -11.33
N ILE A 149 3.47 -4.86 -11.83
CA ILE A 149 2.26 -5.65 -11.59
C ILE A 149 2.20 -6.85 -12.56
N ILE A 150 1.80 -8.01 -12.06
CA ILE A 150 1.56 -9.20 -12.89
C ILE A 150 0.38 -8.96 -13.85
N SER A 151 0.30 -9.74 -14.93
CA SER A 151 -0.72 -9.54 -15.98
C SER A 151 -2.17 -9.60 -15.48
N THR A 152 -2.43 -10.35 -14.42
CA THR A 152 -3.75 -10.47 -13.77
C THR A 152 -3.88 -9.59 -12.53
N GLY A 153 -2.89 -8.76 -12.27
CA GLY A 153 -2.81 -7.94 -11.07
C GLY A 153 -3.75 -6.74 -11.08
N LEU A 154 -3.92 -6.14 -9.90
CA LEU A 154 -4.87 -5.08 -9.66
C LEU A 154 -4.20 -3.86 -9.00
N ILE A 155 -4.71 -2.67 -9.33
CA ILE A 155 -4.47 -1.43 -8.57
C ILE A 155 -5.81 -1.01 -7.98
N SER A 156 -5.89 -0.94 -6.66
CA SER A 156 -7.10 -0.52 -5.92
C SER A 156 -6.87 0.85 -5.30
N VAL A 157 -7.67 1.84 -5.71
CA VAL A 157 -7.62 3.21 -5.17
C VAL A 157 -8.93 3.53 -4.48
N VAL A 158 -8.85 3.96 -3.23
CA VAL A 158 -10.00 4.35 -2.41
C VAL A 158 -9.66 5.63 -1.65
N THR A 159 -10.53 6.63 -1.67
CA THR A 159 -10.40 7.85 -0.86
C THR A 159 -11.76 8.50 -0.62
N ASP A 160 -11.85 9.30 0.44
CA ASP A 160 -12.98 10.17 0.74
C ASP A 160 -12.80 11.59 0.19
N GLN A 161 -11.63 11.88 -0.37
CA GLN A 161 -11.25 13.21 -0.87
C GLN A 161 -11.61 13.34 -2.36
N LYS A 162 -12.77 13.93 -2.65
CA LYS A 162 -13.37 13.98 -3.99
C LYS A 162 -12.45 14.56 -5.06
N GLU A 163 -11.88 15.73 -4.83
CA GLU A 163 -11.03 16.40 -5.84
C GLU A 163 -9.77 15.59 -6.12
N PHE A 164 -9.12 15.11 -5.06
CA PHE A 164 -7.94 14.27 -5.18
C PHE A 164 -8.26 12.97 -5.91
N PHE A 165 -9.41 12.37 -5.64
CA PHE A 165 -9.87 11.17 -6.33
C PHE A 165 -9.98 11.39 -7.84
N PHE A 166 -10.63 12.47 -8.28
CA PHE A 166 -10.80 12.77 -9.70
C PHE A 166 -9.49 13.12 -10.39
N ASP A 167 -8.54 13.74 -9.70
CA ASP A 167 -7.19 13.94 -10.24
C ASP A 167 -6.51 12.58 -10.55
N MET A 168 -6.58 11.63 -9.63
CA MET A 168 -6.03 10.28 -9.83
C MET A 168 -6.78 9.52 -10.94
N LEU A 169 -8.10 9.59 -10.95
CA LEU A 169 -8.93 8.94 -11.96
C LEU A 169 -8.60 9.44 -13.37
N GLU A 170 -8.44 10.74 -13.55
CA GLU A 170 -8.08 11.35 -14.84
C GLU A 170 -6.72 10.86 -15.33
N ILE A 171 -5.71 10.80 -14.45
CA ILE A 171 -4.39 10.22 -14.77
C ILE A 171 -4.55 8.77 -15.24
N ALA A 172 -5.34 7.98 -14.54
CA ALA A 172 -5.58 6.58 -14.89
C ALA A 172 -6.33 6.43 -16.24
N GLU A 173 -7.36 7.25 -16.47
CA GLU A 173 -8.17 7.22 -17.71
C GLU A 173 -7.36 7.61 -18.94
N ASN A 174 -6.33 8.42 -18.79
CA ASN A 174 -5.44 8.84 -19.90
C ASN A 174 -4.34 7.82 -20.21
N ASP A 175 -4.21 6.75 -19.44
CA ASP A 175 -3.22 5.71 -19.65
C ASP A 175 -3.85 4.42 -20.18
N HIS A 176 -3.78 4.20 -21.49
CA HIS A 176 -4.41 3.06 -22.16
C HIS A 176 -3.79 1.70 -21.84
N ARG A 177 -2.69 1.66 -21.09
CA ARG A 177 -2.09 0.41 -20.60
C ARG A 177 -2.89 -0.23 -19.48
N PHE A 178 -3.83 0.53 -18.90
CA PHE A 178 -4.70 0.07 -17.83
C PHE A 178 -6.16 0.18 -18.20
N THR A 179 -6.96 -0.75 -17.72
CA THR A 179 -8.41 -0.81 -17.91
C THR A 179 -9.08 -0.92 -16.56
N LYS A 180 -10.21 -0.26 -16.37
CA LYS A 180 -11.02 -0.44 -15.17
C LYS A 180 -11.63 -1.84 -15.15
N THR A 181 -11.70 -2.44 -13.97
CA THR A 181 -12.34 -3.76 -13.77
C THR A 181 -13.85 -3.67 -13.66
N HIS A 182 -14.42 -2.46 -13.70
CA HIS A 182 -15.84 -2.16 -13.58
C HIS A 182 -16.34 -1.33 -14.75
N THR A 183 -17.64 -1.40 -15.02
CA THR A 183 -18.28 -0.68 -16.15
C THR A 183 -18.56 0.78 -15.83
N GLU A 184 -18.83 1.10 -14.58
CA GLU A 184 -19.03 2.46 -14.11
C GLU A 184 -17.75 3.27 -14.26
N ARG A 185 -17.84 4.59 -14.42
CA ARG A 185 -16.66 5.44 -14.46
C ARG A 185 -15.85 5.32 -13.17
N PHE A 186 -16.52 5.28 -12.04
CA PHE A 186 -15.97 5.02 -10.71
C PHE A 186 -17.04 4.40 -9.81
N LEU A 187 -16.63 3.88 -8.66
CA LEU A 187 -17.54 3.31 -7.67
C LEU A 187 -17.67 4.25 -6.48
N ASP A 188 -18.87 4.36 -5.94
CA ASP A 188 -19.19 5.20 -4.78
C ASP A 188 -19.29 4.40 -3.47
N HIS A 189 -18.94 3.13 -3.54
CA HIS A 189 -18.96 2.22 -2.41
C HIS A 189 -17.75 1.28 -2.45
N TYR A 190 -17.37 0.81 -1.29
CA TYR A 190 -16.34 -0.20 -1.15
C TYR A 190 -16.81 -1.26 -0.19
N GLN A 191 -17.03 -2.46 -0.72
CA GLN A 191 -17.40 -3.63 0.06
C GLN A 191 -16.19 -4.54 0.21
N SER A 192 -15.81 -4.78 1.45
CA SER A 192 -14.77 -5.73 1.81
C SER A 192 -15.13 -6.33 3.16
N ASP A 193 -14.88 -7.62 3.33
CA ASP A 193 -15.02 -8.30 4.63
C ASP A 193 -13.99 -7.76 5.63
N VAL A 194 -12.88 -7.23 5.10
CA VAL A 194 -11.84 -6.56 5.89
C VAL A 194 -11.97 -5.06 5.71
N LYS A 195 -12.08 -4.33 6.81
CA LYS A 195 -12.24 -2.87 6.81
C LYS A 195 -11.08 -2.18 7.49
N SER A 196 -10.59 -1.09 6.88
CA SER A 196 -9.61 -0.22 7.51
C SER A 196 -10.26 0.59 8.65
N ARG A 197 -9.43 1.10 9.54
CA ARG A 197 -9.87 2.04 10.59
C ARG A 197 -10.57 3.26 9.99
N PHE A 198 -10.06 3.80 8.89
CA PHE A 198 -10.65 4.93 8.18
C PHE A 198 -12.01 4.59 7.59
N GLN A 199 -12.15 3.44 6.93
CA GLN A 199 -13.43 3.00 6.39
C GLN A 199 -14.49 2.88 7.47
N LEU A 200 -14.16 2.24 8.60
CA LEU A 200 -15.10 2.12 9.73
C LEU A 200 -15.50 3.48 10.29
N ALA A 201 -14.57 4.44 10.39
CA ALA A 201 -14.87 5.77 10.85
C ALA A 201 -15.80 6.53 9.88
N TRP A 202 -15.54 6.42 8.57
CA TRP A 202 -16.32 7.09 7.54
C TRP A 202 -17.73 6.49 7.39
N GLU A 203 -17.87 5.18 7.49
CA GLU A 203 -19.19 4.52 7.51
C GLU A 203 -20.07 4.99 8.66
N ARG A 204 -19.48 5.23 9.84
CA ARG A 204 -20.19 5.73 11.02
C ARG A 204 -20.79 7.13 10.83
N ILE A 205 -20.17 7.99 10.03
CA ILE A 205 -20.60 9.37 9.78
C ILE A 205 -21.21 9.54 8.39
N ASN A 206 -21.47 8.45 7.67
CA ASN A 206 -22.04 8.45 6.33
C ASN A 206 -21.26 9.29 5.32
N ARG A 207 -19.94 9.33 5.43
CA ARG A 207 -19.08 10.09 4.53
C ARG A 207 -18.91 9.37 3.21
N PRO A 208 -19.05 10.06 2.05
CA PRO A 208 -18.90 9.43 0.75
C PRO A 208 -17.48 8.90 0.54
N ILE A 209 -17.38 7.73 -0.06
CA ILE A 209 -16.13 7.08 -0.44
C ILE A 209 -16.14 6.92 -1.96
N TYR A 210 -14.99 7.21 -2.59
CA TYR A 210 -14.78 7.07 -4.03
C TYR A 210 -13.75 5.98 -4.28
N ARG A 211 -14.02 5.12 -5.27
CA ARG A 211 -13.16 3.99 -5.60
C ARG A 211 -13.02 3.80 -7.10
N PHE A 212 -11.83 3.43 -7.55
CA PHE A 212 -11.64 2.76 -8.84
C PHE A 212 -10.64 1.61 -8.69
N GLU A 213 -10.75 0.65 -9.59
CA GLU A 213 -9.85 -0.49 -9.67
C GLU A 213 -9.40 -0.70 -11.11
N LEU A 214 -8.10 -0.90 -11.28
CA LEU A 214 -7.46 -1.08 -12.58
C LEU A 214 -6.82 -2.46 -12.68
N THR A 215 -6.79 -2.97 -13.92
CA THR A 215 -5.94 -4.08 -14.33
C THR A 215 -5.18 -3.69 -15.59
N LYS A 216 -4.17 -4.46 -15.99
CA LYS A 216 -3.50 -4.23 -17.27
C LYS A 216 -4.42 -4.56 -18.44
N SER A 217 -4.33 -3.74 -19.47
CA SER A 217 -5.06 -3.97 -20.74
C SER A 217 -4.49 -5.14 -21.52
#